data_4959efc3e7e7237457d1bcaad008ab97
#
_entry.id   4959efc3e7e7237457d1bcaad008ab97
#
_cell.length_a   1.000
_cell.length_b   1.000
_cell.length_c   1.000
_cell.angle_alpha   90.00
_cell.angle_beta   90.00
_cell.angle_gamma   90.00
#
_symmetry.space_group_name_H-M   'P 1'
#
loop_
_entity.id
_entity.type
_entity.pdbx_description
1 polymer ?
#
loop_
_entity_poly.entity_id
_entity_poly.type
_entity_poly.pdbx_seq_one_letter_code
_entity_poly.pdbx_strand_id
1 'polypeptide(L)'
;EVHWDYMRVLAAVLVVLAHACSPMVDLADADWKRLLLVGGLTLGLSCNVIYVMLSGALLLNSRKEESVGSFYIRRASKVIIPLIAYYLLLLSLNHEVSFLPPKNLGAAFKRILTGAPDVGPHLWLIYTIVALYLITPFFRVMVQHLTDKMLFAMAVVILVCNALTLYLPLAGIGFGISTFLAGWEGVFLMGYIMTKDQTRTY
;
A
#
# COMPACT_ATOMS: atom_id res chain seq x y z
N GLU A 1 4.79 -9.02 -19.87
CA GLU A 1 4.94 -9.54 -18.48
C GLU A 1 6.28 -9.16 -17.87
N VAL A 2 7.38 -9.22 -18.63
CA VAL A 2 8.76 -8.99 -18.15
C VAL A 2 8.94 -7.62 -17.46
N HIS A 3 8.33 -6.54 -17.97
CA HIS A 3 8.47 -5.21 -17.34
C HIS A 3 7.83 -5.12 -15.95
N TRP A 4 6.73 -5.85 -15.72
CA TRP A 4 6.07 -5.87 -14.41
C TRP A 4 6.94 -6.54 -13.35
N ASP A 5 7.69 -7.56 -13.76
CA ASP A 5 8.61 -8.25 -12.86
C ASP A 5 9.82 -7.39 -12.53
N TYR A 6 10.37 -6.63 -13.50
CA TYR A 6 11.39 -5.62 -13.21
C TYR A 6 10.91 -4.56 -12.23
N MET A 7 9.68 -4.05 -12.39
CA MET A 7 9.13 -3.07 -11.45
C MET A 7 8.94 -3.65 -10.04
N ARG A 8 8.56 -4.93 -9.93
CA ARG A 8 8.48 -5.63 -8.63
C ARG A 8 9.84 -5.77 -7.98
N VAL A 9 10.86 -6.17 -8.75
CA VAL A 9 12.23 -6.30 -8.25
C VAL A 9 12.77 -4.94 -7.79
N LEU A 10 12.58 -3.90 -8.61
CA LEU A 10 12.98 -2.54 -8.24
C LEU A 10 12.30 -2.12 -6.93
N ALA A 11 10.98 -2.30 -6.82
CA ALA A 11 10.24 -1.96 -5.61
C ALA A 11 10.75 -2.76 -4.39
N ALA A 12 11.09 -4.04 -4.55
CA ALA A 12 11.66 -4.85 -3.47
C ALA A 12 13.04 -4.33 -3.01
N VAL A 13 13.91 -3.92 -3.94
CA VAL A 13 15.20 -3.29 -3.60
C VAL A 13 15.00 -1.98 -2.85
N LEU A 14 14.03 -1.16 -3.27
CA LEU A 14 13.69 0.10 -2.60
C LEU A 14 13.12 -0.13 -1.18
N VAL A 15 12.35 -1.20 -0.96
CA VAL A 15 11.93 -1.61 0.39
C VAL A 15 13.13 -1.87 1.30
N VAL A 16 14.10 -2.63 0.81
CA VAL A 16 15.32 -2.92 1.57
C VAL A 16 16.09 -1.63 1.88
N LEU A 17 16.21 -0.74 0.90
CA LEU A 17 16.86 0.57 1.08
C LEU A 17 16.14 1.41 2.15
N ALA A 18 14.81 1.50 2.11
CA ALA A 18 14.03 2.25 3.10
C ALA A 18 14.26 1.70 4.52
N HIS A 19 14.18 0.39 4.69
CA HIS A 19 14.37 -0.25 5.99
C HIS A 19 15.82 -0.21 6.49
N ALA A 20 16.80 -0.17 5.59
CA ALA A 20 18.20 0.02 5.96
C ALA A 20 18.48 1.46 6.42
N CYS A 21 17.93 2.46 5.72
CA CYS A 21 18.16 3.86 6.05
C CYS A 21 17.37 4.33 7.29
N SER A 22 16.12 3.87 7.46
CA SER A 22 15.21 4.36 8.51
C SER A 22 15.80 4.35 9.92
N PRO A 23 16.33 3.24 10.44
CA PRO A 23 16.88 3.23 11.82
C PRO A 23 18.21 3.99 11.95
N MET A 24 18.89 4.26 10.82
CA MET A 24 20.19 4.92 10.84
C MET A 24 20.09 6.46 10.84
N VAL A 25 18.94 7.02 10.47
CA VAL A 25 18.75 8.49 10.40
C VAL A 25 18.99 9.13 11.76
N ASP A 26 18.45 8.55 12.83
CA ASP A 26 18.59 9.08 14.20
C ASP A 26 19.97 8.81 14.81
N LEU A 27 20.71 7.84 14.28
CA LEU A 27 22.06 7.49 14.71
C LEU A 27 23.15 8.28 13.98
N ALA A 28 22.78 9.11 13.00
CA ALA A 28 23.74 9.88 12.22
C ALA A 28 24.41 10.98 13.09
N ASP A 29 25.73 10.92 13.20
CA ASP A 29 26.58 11.80 13.97
C ASP A 29 26.94 13.12 13.26
N ALA A 30 26.63 13.23 11.95
CA ALA A 30 26.92 14.38 11.12
C ALA A 30 25.76 14.73 10.18
N ASP A 31 25.51 16.01 9.93
CA ASP A 31 24.39 16.49 9.12
C ASP A 31 24.41 15.96 7.68
N TRP A 32 25.58 15.83 7.05
CA TRP A 32 25.68 15.27 5.71
C TRP A 32 25.32 13.80 5.65
N LYS A 33 25.65 13.00 6.69
CA LYS A 33 25.26 11.59 6.79
C LYS A 33 23.74 11.48 6.94
N ARG A 34 23.19 12.31 7.83
CA ARG A 34 21.74 12.39 8.01
C ARG A 34 21.04 12.74 6.70
N LEU A 35 21.54 13.73 5.95
CA LEU A 35 20.99 14.12 4.64
C LEU A 35 21.01 12.98 3.63
N LEU A 36 22.12 12.23 3.54
CA LEU A 36 22.22 11.06 2.68
C LEU A 36 21.24 9.96 3.08
N LEU A 37 21.11 9.67 4.37
CA LEU A 37 20.19 8.65 4.87
C LEU A 37 18.72 9.04 4.65
N VAL A 38 18.36 10.31 4.86
CA VAL A 38 17.02 10.84 4.54
C VAL A 38 16.74 10.78 3.05
N GLY A 39 17.73 11.10 2.21
CA GLY A 39 17.64 10.95 0.76
C GLY A 39 17.41 9.50 0.34
N GLY A 40 18.19 8.58 0.91
CA GLY A 40 18.03 7.14 0.69
C GLY A 40 16.67 6.61 1.18
N LEU A 41 16.21 7.05 2.35
CA LEU A 41 14.89 6.72 2.89
C LEU A 41 13.78 7.24 1.97
N THR A 42 13.85 8.50 1.55
CA THR A 42 12.84 9.10 0.66
C THR A 42 12.77 8.37 -0.68
N LEU A 43 13.93 8.04 -1.26
CA LEU A 43 14.00 7.22 -2.47
C LEU A 43 13.41 5.83 -2.23
N GLY A 44 13.77 5.20 -1.11
CA GLY A 44 13.26 3.87 -0.73
C GLY A 44 11.75 3.86 -0.56
N LEU A 45 11.16 4.88 0.06
CA LEU A 45 9.71 5.00 0.27
C LEU A 45 8.90 5.11 -1.04
N SER A 46 9.54 5.42 -2.18
CA SER A 46 8.87 5.40 -3.49
C SER A 46 8.40 3.98 -3.89
N CYS A 47 8.93 2.92 -3.24
CA CYS A 47 8.43 1.55 -3.40
C CYS A 47 6.93 1.43 -3.15
N ASN A 48 6.38 2.20 -2.20
CA ASN A 48 4.96 2.18 -1.86
C ASN A 48 4.10 2.65 -3.04
N VAL A 49 4.52 3.74 -3.68
CA VAL A 49 3.89 4.28 -4.89
C VAL A 49 3.93 3.24 -6.01
N ILE A 50 5.10 2.62 -6.23
CA ILE A 50 5.28 1.60 -7.28
C ILE A 50 4.37 0.41 -7.04
N TYR A 51 4.29 -0.14 -5.82
CA TYR A 51 3.42 -1.28 -5.52
C TYR A 51 1.94 -0.96 -5.70
N VAL A 52 1.49 0.22 -5.27
CA VAL A 52 0.09 0.64 -5.42
C VAL A 52 -0.26 0.88 -6.90
N MET A 53 0.60 1.58 -7.64
CA MET A 53 0.41 1.78 -9.10
C MET A 53 0.39 0.46 -9.85
N LEU A 54 1.32 -0.44 -9.55
CA LEU A 54 1.39 -1.76 -10.15
C LEU A 54 0.13 -2.59 -9.86
N SER A 55 -0.40 -2.48 -8.64
CA SER A 55 -1.66 -3.11 -8.28
C SER A 55 -2.83 -2.56 -9.09
N GLY A 56 -2.92 -1.24 -9.27
CA GLY A 56 -3.91 -0.58 -10.12
C GLY A 56 -3.82 -1.02 -11.58
N ALA A 57 -2.59 -1.02 -12.13
CA ALA A 57 -2.31 -1.46 -13.48
C ALA A 57 -2.78 -2.89 -13.76
N LEU A 58 -2.46 -3.82 -12.85
CA LEU A 58 -2.74 -5.23 -13.06
C LEU A 58 -4.17 -5.63 -12.69
N LEU A 59 -4.76 -4.98 -11.69
CA LEU A 59 -6.08 -5.38 -11.20
C LEU A 59 -7.21 -4.74 -11.99
N LEU A 60 -7.09 -3.47 -12.37
CA LEU A 60 -8.16 -2.77 -13.08
C LEU A 60 -8.15 -3.08 -14.59
N ASN A 61 -6.99 -3.41 -15.17
CA ASN A 61 -6.87 -3.87 -16.56
C ASN A 61 -7.23 -5.34 -16.77
N SER A 62 -7.47 -6.11 -15.69
CA SER A 62 -7.78 -7.53 -15.82
C SER A 62 -9.12 -7.75 -16.51
N ARG A 63 -9.07 -8.40 -17.69
CA ARG A 63 -10.24 -8.81 -18.48
C ARG A 63 -10.85 -10.15 -18.01
N LYS A 64 -10.31 -10.76 -16.97
CA LYS A 64 -10.85 -12.03 -16.46
C LYS A 64 -12.24 -11.79 -15.89
N GLU A 65 -13.23 -12.38 -16.54
CA GLU A 65 -14.57 -12.50 -16.00
C GLU A 65 -14.50 -13.45 -14.82
N GLU A 66 -14.49 -12.91 -13.63
CA GLU A 66 -14.55 -13.68 -12.41
C GLU A 66 -15.63 -13.09 -11.50
N SER A 67 -16.34 -13.97 -10.77
CA SER A 67 -17.29 -13.50 -9.77
C SER A 67 -16.55 -12.75 -8.65
N VAL A 68 -17.21 -11.77 -8.07
CA VAL A 68 -16.67 -10.97 -6.94
C VAL A 68 -16.21 -11.87 -5.79
N GLY A 69 -16.99 -12.93 -5.49
CA GLY A 69 -16.62 -13.90 -4.46
C GLY A 69 -15.33 -14.66 -4.79
N SER A 70 -15.17 -15.12 -6.03
CA SER A 70 -13.95 -15.80 -6.50
C SER A 70 -12.73 -14.87 -6.47
N PHE A 71 -12.92 -13.60 -6.80
CA PHE A 71 -11.89 -12.57 -6.69
C PHE A 71 -11.40 -12.44 -5.24
N TYR A 72 -12.32 -12.26 -4.29
CA TYR A 72 -11.94 -12.08 -2.88
C TYR A 72 -11.27 -13.31 -2.28
N ILE A 73 -11.78 -14.51 -2.55
CA ILE A 73 -11.19 -15.77 -2.05
C ILE A 73 -9.73 -15.89 -2.53
N ARG A 74 -9.48 -15.64 -3.82
CA ARG A 74 -8.10 -15.73 -4.36
C ARG A 74 -7.16 -14.68 -3.76
N ARG A 75 -7.66 -13.48 -3.46
CA ARG A 75 -6.82 -12.42 -2.85
C ARG A 75 -6.61 -12.70 -1.36
N ALA A 76 -7.65 -13.13 -0.66
CA ALA A 76 -7.55 -13.51 0.74
C ALA A 76 -6.49 -14.61 0.95
N SER A 77 -6.51 -15.67 0.15
CA SER A 77 -5.54 -16.75 0.28
C SER A 77 -4.09 -16.32 0.00
N LYS A 78 -3.88 -15.36 -0.90
CA LYS A 78 -2.53 -14.91 -1.29
C LYS A 78 -1.96 -13.79 -0.41
N VAL A 79 -2.79 -13.04 0.30
CA VAL A 79 -2.36 -11.88 1.08
C VAL A 79 -2.72 -12.01 2.55
N ILE A 80 -3.98 -12.34 2.88
CA ILE A 80 -4.45 -12.37 4.27
C ILE A 80 -3.83 -13.55 5.02
N ILE A 81 -3.75 -14.75 4.41
CA ILE A 81 -3.15 -15.91 5.06
C ILE A 81 -1.66 -15.68 5.38
N PRO A 82 -0.80 -15.26 4.43
CA PRO A 82 0.58 -14.92 4.74
C PRO A 82 0.71 -13.77 5.77
N LEU A 83 -0.15 -12.75 5.70
CA LEU A 83 -0.15 -11.66 6.67
C LEU A 83 -0.40 -12.17 8.09
N ILE A 84 -1.45 -12.99 8.28
CA ILE A 84 -1.77 -13.58 9.59
C ILE A 84 -0.62 -14.44 10.07
N ALA A 85 -0.08 -15.32 9.23
CA ALA A 85 1.03 -16.21 9.59
C ALA A 85 2.27 -15.41 10.00
N TYR A 86 2.64 -14.38 9.23
CA TYR A 86 3.78 -13.53 9.55
C TYR A 86 3.56 -12.70 10.81
N TYR A 87 2.37 -12.19 11.02
CA TYR A 87 2.03 -11.41 12.22
C TYR A 87 2.08 -12.28 13.48
N LEU A 88 1.55 -13.51 13.41
CA LEU A 88 1.65 -14.46 14.50
C LEU A 88 3.11 -14.85 14.81
N LEU A 89 3.92 -14.98 13.76
CA LEU A 89 5.36 -15.21 13.92
C LEU A 89 6.03 -14.06 14.67
N LEU A 90 5.77 -12.79 14.27
CA LEU A 90 6.32 -11.62 14.95
C LEU A 90 5.89 -11.54 16.41
N LEU A 91 4.62 -11.78 16.71
CA LEU A 91 4.12 -11.82 18.09
C LEU A 91 4.81 -12.89 18.92
N SER A 92 5.08 -14.05 18.33
CA SER A 92 5.76 -15.13 19.04
C SER A 92 7.24 -14.84 19.27
N LEU A 93 7.93 -14.22 18.32
CA LEU A 93 9.33 -13.82 18.47
C LEU A 93 9.51 -12.72 19.53
N ASN A 94 8.54 -11.84 19.67
CA ASN A 94 8.54 -10.79 20.69
C ASN A 94 8.07 -11.29 22.07
N HIS A 95 7.85 -12.59 22.23
CA HIS A 95 7.36 -13.23 23.46
C HIS A 95 6.01 -12.69 23.98
N GLU A 96 5.26 -11.96 23.14
CA GLU A 96 4.00 -11.33 23.53
C GLU A 96 2.80 -12.29 23.46
N VAL A 97 2.96 -13.40 22.74
CA VAL A 97 1.96 -14.47 22.64
C VAL A 97 2.61 -15.81 22.93
N SER A 98 2.28 -16.40 24.06
CA SER A 98 2.50 -17.83 24.27
C SER A 98 1.43 -18.60 23.47
N PHE A 99 1.84 -19.51 22.60
CA PHE A 99 0.94 -20.25 21.69
C PHE A 99 -0.12 -21.13 22.40
N LEU A 100 -0.14 -21.16 23.71
CA LEU A 100 -0.85 -22.20 24.46
C LEU A 100 -2.13 -21.81 25.19
N PRO A 101 -2.51 -20.58 25.54
CA PRO A 101 -3.85 -20.35 26.06
C PRO A 101 -4.76 -19.61 25.07
N PRO A 102 -6.06 -20.04 24.91
CA PRO A 102 -7.04 -19.41 24.04
C PRO A 102 -7.27 -17.92 24.31
N LYS A 103 -6.98 -17.44 25.50
CA LYS A 103 -7.07 -16.03 25.91
C LYS A 103 -6.14 -15.10 25.10
N ASN A 104 -4.99 -15.59 24.68
CA ASN A 104 -4.01 -14.81 23.93
C ASN A 104 -4.31 -14.74 22.41
N LEU A 105 -5.01 -15.75 21.87
CA LEU A 105 -5.42 -15.77 20.46
C LEU A 105 -6.41 -14.64 20.14
N GLY A 106 -7.34 -14.35 21.02
CA GLY A 106 -8.29 -13.23 20.85
C GLY A 106 -7.58 -11.87 20.84
N ALA A 107 -6.60 -11.67 21.71
CA ALA A 107 -5.78 -10.47 21.74
C ALA A 107 -4.90 -10.35 20.48
N ALA A 108 -4.29 -11.43 20.02
CA ALA A 108 -3.51 -11.47 18.80
C ALA A 108 -4.39 -11.14 17.57
N PHE A 109 -5.58 -11.74 17.48
CA PHE A 109 -6.52 -11.46 16.41
C PHE A 109 -6.98 -9.99 16.40
N LYS A 110 -7.29 -9.43 17.59
CA LYS A 110 -7.60 -8.00 17.71
C LYS A 110 -6.46 -7.13 17.21
N ARG A 111 -5.21 -7.43 17.58
CA ARG A 111 -4.01 -6.70 17.11
C ARG A 111 -3.84 -6.79 15.58
N ILE A 112 -4.03 -7.98 15.00
CA ILE A 112 -4.02 -8.15 13.54
C ILE A 112 -5.06 -7.24 12.88
N LEU A 113 -6.31 -7.22 13.40
CA LEU A 113 -7.38 -6.39 12.85
C LEU A 113 -7.13 -4.88 12.98
N THR A 114 -6.48 -4.46 14.05
CA THR A 114 -6.18 -3.04 14.32
C THR A 114 -4.87 -2.57 13.72
N GLY A 115 -4.09 -3.47 13.10
CA GLY A 115 -2.80 -3.14 12.48
C GLY A 115 -1.79 -2.57 13.47
N ALA A 116 -1.74 -3.15 14.72
CA ALA A 116 -0.92 -2.61 15.80
C ALA A 116 0.52 -2.29 15.35
N PRO A 117 0.91 -1.01 15.30
CA PRO A 117 2.19 -0.57 14.71
C PRO A 117 3.39 -0.92 15.58
N ASP A 118 3.17 -1.23 16.85
CA ASP A 118 4.18 -1.64 17.84
C ASP A 118 4.84 -2.98 17.52
N VAL A 119 4.10 -3.89 16.84
CA VAL A 119 4.59 -5.24 16.51
C VAL A 119 5.11 -5.34 15.09
N GLY A 120 4.50 -4.64 14.16
CA GLY A 120 4.86 -4.69 12.73
C GLY A 120 4.62 -3.38 12.00
N PRO A 121 5.37 -2.31 12.34
CA PRO A 121 5.16 -0.98 11.75
C PRO A 121 5.31 -0.97 10.22
N HIS A 122 6.05 -1.92 9.65
CA HIS A 122 6.25 -2.06 8.22
C HIS A 122 5.08 -2.73 7.49
N LEU A 123 4.10 -3.29 8.20
CA LEU A 123 2.97 -4.00 7.60
C LEU A 123 1.82 -3.07 7.12
N TRP A 124 1.89 -1.78 7.43
CA TRP A 124 0.83 -0.82 7.09
C TRP A 124 0.47 -0.82 5.58
N LEU A 125 1.47 -1.01 4.70
CA LEU A 125 1.23 -1.06 3.26
C LEU A 125 0.38 -2.27 2.86
N ILE A 126 0.53 -3.40 3.55
CA ILE A 126 -0.29 -4.60 3.28
C ILE A 126 -1.76 -4.33 3.61
N TYR A 127 -2.05 -3.64 4.72
CA TYR A 127 -3.41 -3.22 5.05
C TYR A 127 -3.99 -2.28 3.99
N THR A 128 -3.18 -1.34 3.50
CA THR A 128 -3.55 -0.48 2.37
C THR A 128 -3.90 -1.30 1.12
N ILE A 129 -3.08 -2.28 0.77
CA ILE A 129 -3.34 -3.17 -0.38
C ILE A 129 -4.60 -4.00 -0.17
N VAL A 130 -4.86 -4.50 1.03
CA VAL A 130 -6.10 -5.21 1.37
C VAL A 130 -7.31 -4.30 1.17
N ALA A 131 -7.26 -3.06 1.66
CA ALA A 131 -8.32 -2.08 1.44
C ALA A 131 -8.56 -1.80 -0.05
N LEU A 132 -7.49 -1.63 -0.84
CA LEU A 132 -7.59 -1.48 -2.30
C LEU A 132 -8.18 -2.72 -2.97
N TYR A 133 -7.90 -3.93 -2.50
CA TYR A 133 -8.55 -5.14 -3.02
C TYR A 133 -10.05 -5.15 -2.73
N LEU A 134 -10.49 -4.68 -1.55
CA LEU A 134 -11.91 -4.61 -1.23
C LEU A 134 -12.67 -3.69 -2.18
N ILE A 135 -12.07 -2.58 -2.59
CA ILE A 135 -12.71 -1.62 -3.52
C ILE A 135 -12.49 -1.97 -5.01
N THR A 136 -11.56 -2.86 -5.34
CA THR A 136 -11.21 -3.20 -6.74
C THR A 136 -12.41 -3.61 -7.61
N PRO A 137 -13.36 -4.47 -7.18
CA PRO A 137 -14.50 -4.83 -8.02
C PRO A 137 -15.36 -3.62 -8.40
N PHE A 138 -15.54 -2.67 -7.48
CA PHE A 138 -16.28 -1.43 -7.73
C PHE A 138 -15.51 -0.51 -8.69
N PHE A 139 -14.21 -0.38 -8.50
CA PHE A 139 -13.35 0.39 -9.40
C PHE A 139 -13.29 -0.21 -10.81
N ARG A 140 -13.34 -1.53 -10.96
CA ARG A 140 -13.46 -2.18 -12.27
C ARG A 140 -14.71 -1.74 -13.03
N VAL A 141 -15.85 -1.69 -12.35
CA VAL A 141 -17.09 -1.19 -12.95
C VAL A 141 -16.96 0.29 -13.31
N MET A 142 -16.41 1.08 -12.41
CA MET A 142 -16.22 2.52 -12.61
C MET A 142 -15.32 2.82 -13.82
N VAL A 143 -14.18 2.17 -13.97
CA VAL A 143 -13.25 2.42 -15.09
C VAL A 143 -13.80 1.97 -16.45
N GLN A 144 -14.83 1.11 -16.47
CA GLN A 144 -15.50 0.70 -17.69
C GLN A 144 -16.55 1.71 -18.16
N HIS A 145 -17.11 2.52 -17.26
CA HIS A 145 -18.21 3.44 -17.55
C HIS A 145 -17.78 4.91 -17.58
N LEU A 146 -16.67 5.27 -16.96
CA LEU A 146 -16.16 6.64 -16.97
C LEU A 146 -15.22 6.88 -18.15
N THR A 147 -15.26 8.10 -18.67
CA THR A 147 -14.29 8.53 -19.69
C THR A 147 -12.90 8.70 -19.08
N ASP A 148 -11.87 8.59 -19.90
CA ASP A 148 -10.48 8.78 -19.48
C ASP A 148 -10.22 10.12 -18.82
N LYS A 149 -10.87 11.18 -19.33
CA LYS A 149 -10.78 12.53 -18.75
C LYS A 149 -11.37 12.58 -17.34
N MET A 150 -12.49 11.89 -17.11
CA MET A 150 -13.12 11.83 -15.78
C MET A 150 -12.28 11.01 -14.82
N LEU A 151 -11.74 9.87 -15.25
CA LEU A 151 -10.84 9.04 -14.43
C LEU A 151 -9.56 9.80 -14.04
N PHE A 152 -8.97 10.52 -15.01
CA PHE A 152 -7.78 11.34 -14.74
C PHE A 152 -8.11 12.48 -13.79
N ALA A 153 -9.19 13.22 -14.02
CA ALA A 153 -9.62 14.29 -13.12
C ALA A 153 -9.86 13.78 -11.70
N MET A 154 -10.54 12.64 -11.55
CA MET A 154 -10.77 12.02 -10.24
C MET A 154 -9.45 11.63 -9.55
N ALA A 155 -8.52 11.00 -10.28
CA ALA A 155 -7.20 10.66 -9.73
C ALA A 155 -6.45 11.91 -9.27
N VAL A 156 -6.46 12.99 -10.07
CA VAL A 156 -5.83 14.27 -9.72
C VAL A 156 -6.48 14.89 -8.48
N VAL A 157 -7.81 14.91 -8.40
CA VAL A 157 -8.53 15.43 -7.22
C VAL A 157 -8.10 14.68 -5.95
N ILE A 158 -8.07 13.35 -5.99
CA ILE A 158 -7.65 12.53 -4.84
C ILE A 158 -6.19 12.84 -4.47
N LEU A 159 -5.28 12.93 -5.45
CA LEU A 159 -3.88 13.25 -5.20
C LEU A 159 -3.68 14.66 -4.63
N VAL A 160 -4.44 15.63 -5.11
CA VAL A 160 -4.43 17.01 -4.57
C VAL A 160 -4.95 17.01 -3.13
N CYS A 161 -6.08 16.35 -2.85
CA CYS A 161 -6.61 16.24 -1.50
C CYS A 161 -5.59 15.54 -0.56
N ASN A 162 -4.92 14.50 -1.05
CA ASN A 162 -3.86 13.82 -0.31
C ASN A 162 -2.69 14.78 0.02
N ALA A 163 -2.21 15.53 -0.97
CA ALA A 163 -1.17 16.53 -0.78
C ALA A 163 -1.61 17.63 0.22
N LEU A 164 -2.83 18.14 0.09
CA LEU A 164 -3.37 19.14 1.02
C LEU A 164 -3.45 18.59 2.45
N THR A 165 -3.87 17.35 2.62
CA THR A 165 -3.91 16.69 3.94
C THR A 165 -2.53 16.57 4.57
N LEU A 166 -1.49 16.36 3.75
CA LEU A 166 -0.12 16.21 4.24
C LEU A 166 0.54 17.56 4.55
N TYR A 167 0.34 18.57 3.70
CA TYR A 167 1.11 19.82 3.76
C TYR A 167 0.40 20.94 4.51
N LEU A 168 -0.94 21.05 4.50
CA LEU A 168 -1.64 22.12 5.21
C LEU A 168 -1.43 22.10 6.73
N PRO A 169 -1.36 20.95 7.42
CA PRO A 169 -1.04 20.92 8.84
C PRO A 169 0.33 21.51 9.19
N LEU A 170 1.30 21.43 8.26
CA LEU A 170 2.63 22.06 8.45
C LEU A 170 2.54 23.58 8.49
N ALA A 171 1.50 24.17 7.88
CA ALA A 171 1.18 25.60 7.94
C ALA A 171 0.17 25.93 9.05
N GLY A 172 -0.16 24.98 9.95
CA GLY A 172 -1.14 25.17 11.02
C GLY A 172 -2.60 25.20 10.55
N ILE A 173 -2.88 24.78 9.31
CA ILE A 173 -4.23 24.80 8.73
C ILE A 173 -4.82 23.38 8.77
N GLY A 174 -5.95 23.21 9.47
CA GLY A 174 -6.70 21.95 9.46
C GLY A 174 -7.42 21.72 8.12
N PHE A 175 -7.38 20.49 7.59
CA PHE A 175 -8.07 20.12 6.36
C PHE A 175 -9.06 18.97 6.63
N GLY A 176 -10.35 19.31 6.67
CA GLY A 176 -11.41 18.39 7.13
C GLY A 176 -11.84 17.29 6.15
N ILE A 177 -11.44 17.36 4.86
CA ILE A 177 -11.82 16.39 3.82
C ILE A 177 -10.90 15.15 3.82
N SER A 178 -9.87 15.16 4.67
CA SER A 178 -8.80 14.17 4.69
C SER A 178 -9.23 12.71 4.81
N THR A 179 -10.35 12.46 5.51
CA THR A 179 -10.78 11.09 5.83
C THR A 179 -11.38 10.32 4.66
N PHE A 180 -11.82 11.00 3.61
CA PHE A 180 -12.58 10.36 2.52
C PHE A 180 -11.85 10.36 1.16
N LEU A 181 -11.00 11.34 0.91
CA LEU A 181 -10.34 11.54 -0.39
C LEU A 181 -8.80 11.54 -0.31
N ALA A 182 -8.20 11.27 0.84
CA ALA A 182 -6.76 11.32 1.03
C ALA A 182 -6.14 9.93 1.19
N GLY A 183 -6.57 8.99 0.35
CA GLY A 183 -6.06 7.63 0.35
C GLY A 183 -5.14 7.33 -0.83
N TRP A 184 -4.77 6.07 -0.97
CA TRP A 184 -3.94 5.54 -2.05
C TRP A 184 -4.70 5.29 -3.35
N GLU A 185 -6.02 5.55 -3.39
CA GLU A 185 -6.93 5.31 -4.51
C GLU A 185 -6.52 6.11 -5.74
N GLY A 186 -6.06 7.36 -5.56
CA GLY A 186 -5.55 8.19 -6.65
C GLY A 186 -4.31 7.59 -7.32
N VAL A 187 -3.37 7.11 -6.53
CA VAL A 187 -2.15 6.43 -7.02
C VAL A 187 -2.51 5.11 -7.71
N PHE A 188 -3.47 4.36 -7.17
CA PHE A 188 -4.00 3.13 -7.75
C PHE A 188 -4.64 3.36 -9.11
N LEU A 189 -5.49 4.40 -9.26
CA LEU A 189 -6.09 4.79 -10.52
C LEU A 189 -5.07 5.29 -11.54
N MET A 190 -4.06 6.05 -11.11
CA MET A 190 -2.97 6.48 -11.99
C MET A 190 -2.24 5.30 -12.59
N GLY A 191 -2.00 4.23 -11.81
CA GLY A 191 -1.41 2.99 -12.33
C GLY A 191 -2.22 2.40 -13.48
N TYR A 192 -3.55 2.36 -13.37
CA TYR A 192 -4.45 1.94 -14.46
C TYR A 192 -4.36 2.87 -15.67
N ILE A 193 -4.50 4.18 -15.47
CA ILE A 193 -4.55 5.18 -16.55
C ILE A 193 -3.26 5.14 -17.39
N MET A 194 -2.10 5.02 -16.74
CA MET A 194 -0.81 4.99 -17.44
C MET A 194 -0.57 3.70 -18.24
N THR A 195 -1.28 2.63 -17.94
CA THR A 195 -0.99 1.30 -18.50
C THR A 195 -2.12 0.70 -19.33
N LYS A 196 -3.30 1.30 -19.35
CA LYS A 196 -4.49 0.77 -20.03
C LYS A 196 -4.27 0.52 -21.54
N ASP A 197 -3.50 1.37 -22.22
CA ASP A 197 -3.23 1.23 -23.65
C ASP A 197 -2.17 0.16 -23.94
N GLN A 198 -1.23 -0.05 -23.02
CA GLN A 198 -0.21 -1.10 -23.11
C GLN A 198 -0.80 -2.50 -22.90
N THR A 199 -1.84 -2.61 -22.08
CA THR A 199 -2.49 -3.90 -21.78
C THR A 199 -3.55 -4.27 -22.82
N ARG A 200 -3.96 -3.37 -23.69
CA ARG A 200 -4.87 -3.65 -24.82
C ARG A 200 -4.19 -4.44 -25.94
N THR A 201 -2.87 -4.48 -25.97
CA THR A 201 -2.07 -5.13 -27.04
C THR A 201 -1.74 -6.60 -26.72
N TYR A 202 -2.13 -7.12 -25.58
CA TYR A 202 -1.97 -8.51 -25.14
C TYR A 202 -3.32 -9.06 -24.69
#